data_9f010180e005b468e43d28ee375970cf
#
_entry.id   9f010180e005b468e43d28ee375970cf
#
_cell.length_a   1.000
_cell.length_b   1.000
_cell.length_c   1.000
_cell.angle_alpha   90.00
_cell.angle_beta   90.00
_cell.angle_gamma   90.00
#
_symmetry.space_group_name_H-M   'P 1'
#
loop_
_entity.id
_entity.type
_entity.pdbx_description
1 polymer ?
#
loop_
_entity_poly.entity_id
_entity_poly.type
_entity_poly.pdbx_seq_one_letter_code
_entity_poly.pdbx_strand_id
1 'polypeptide(L)'
;ANGIAYIYNDKDFYQKIIKGKMNNDKMQISHQYLKTGTLVKISNPKNKESIVLKNIKRIRYPDFYKILITESVAKKLKLNKELPLLEIIEIKKNKSFIAAKAKIYSKEKKIPSKAPVATVQISNISKNKKKKTNPKIDEIFIHIATFYSTNTAEFLKKRIISEIKNLNQKKLKIQKVSNKETQVILGPYTSMNLLKNDYIKLKTYGFEELDIFINE
;
A
#
# COMPACT_ATOMS: atom_id res chain seq x y z
N ALA A 1 2.65 1.76 -2.96
CA ALA A 1 1.69 0.79 -3.52
C ALA A 1 0.85 0.19 -2.40
N ASN A 2 -0.43 0.01 -2.66
CA ASN A 2 -1.34 -0.67 -1.74
C ASN A 2 -1.50 -2.13 -2.17
N GLY A 3 -1.72 -3.02 -1.21
CA GLY A 3 -1.96 -4.43 -1.53
C GLY A 3 -2.20 -5.30 -0.32
N ILE A 4 -2.62 -6.53 -0.60
CA ILE A 4 -2.91 -7.52 0.44
C ILE A 4 -1.61 -8.18 0.90
N ALA A 5 -1.43 -8.27 2.22
CA ALA A 5 -0.33 -9.01 2.81
C ALA A 5 -0.66 -10.51 2.90
N TYR A 6 0.36 -11.34 2.77
CA TYR A 6 0.29 -12.74 3.18
C TYR A 6 0.81 -12.85 4.62
N ILE A 7 0.00 -13.32 5.53
CA ILE A 7 0.43 -13.58 6.91
C ILE A 7 1.04 -14.98 6.93
N TYR A 8 2.31 -15.07 7.30
CA TYR A 8 3.06 -16.32 7.31
C TYR A 8 2.46 -17.34 8.29
N ASN A 9 2.33 -18.57 7.83
CA ASN A 9 1.96 -19.72 8.62
C ASN A 9 2.93 -20.87 8.32
N ASP A 10 3.42 -21.57 9.35
CA ASP A 10 4.32 -22.70 9.17
C ASP A 10 3.71 -23.84 8.35
N LYS A 11 2.39 -24.04 8.41
CA LYS A 11 1.69 -25.05 7.59
C LYS A 11 1.89 -24.79 6.09
N ASP A 12 1.83 -23.53 5.67
CA ASP A 12 1.98 -23.14 4.25
C ASP A 12 3.40 -23.37 3.75
N PHE A 13 4.40 -23.28 4.64
CA PHE A 13 5.78 -23.65 4.32
C PHE A 13 5.90 -25.17 4.11
N TYR A 14 5.33 -25.99 4.99
CA TYR A 14 5.37 -27.45 4.84
C TYR A 14 4.57 -27.92 3.62
N GLN A 15 3.49 -27.26 3.27
CA GLN A 15 2.71 -27.52 2.06
C GLN A 15 3.35 -26.95 0.77
N LYS A 16 4.55 -26.35 0.86
CA LYS A 16 5.29 -25.74 -0.26
C LYS A 16 4.55 -24.58 -0.97
N ILE A 17 3.53 -24.01 -0.35
CA ILE A 17 2.84 -22.82 -0.85
C ILE A 17 3.78 -21.61 -0.75
N ILE A 18 4.56 -21.54 0.34
CA ILE A 18 5.61 -20.54 0.57
C ILE A 18 6.98 -21.22 0.48
N LYS A 19 7.89 -20.66 -0.32
CA LYS A 19 9.23 -21.24 -0.53
C LYS A 19 10.28 -20.60 0.37
N GLY A 20 10.02 -20.56 1.68
CA GLY A 20 11.01 -20.10 2.66
C GLY A 20 10.41 -19.94 4.05
N LYS A 21 11.17 -20.35 5.06
CA LYS A 21 10.75 -20.29 6.46
C LYS A 21 10.98 -18.89 7.04
N MET A 22 10.02 -18.40 7.83
CA MET A 22 10.09 -17.19 8.66
C MET A 22 9.86 -17.56 10.13
N ASN A 23 10.17 -16.63 11.02
CA ASN A 23 9.91 -16.81 12.46
C ASN A 23 8.79 -15.86 12.89
N ASN A 24 7.63 -16.40 13.27
CA ASN A 24 6.45 -15.63 13.67
C ASN A 24 6.65 -14.82 14.97
N ASP A 25 7.62 -15.18 15.82
CA ASP A 25 7.94 -14.43 17.05
C ASP A 25 8.73 -13.15 16.75
N LYS A 26 9.34 -13.07 15.57
CA LYS A 26 10.12 -11.91 15.14
C LYS A 26 9.35 -11.08 14.13
N MET A 27 9.52 -9.76 14.19
CA MET A 27 8.99 -8.86 13.18
C MET A 27 9.80 -8.96 11.90
N GLN A 28 9.31 -9.73 10.94
CA GLN A 28 9.97 -10.00 9.67
C GLN A 28 9.04 -9.75 8.51
N ILE A 29 9.62 -9.27 7.40
CA ILE A 29 8.93 -9.11 6.12
C ILE A 29 9.75 -9.74 5.00
N SER A 30 9.08 -10.20 3.97
CA SER A 30 9.68 -10.65 2.72
C SER A 30 8.92 -10.09 1.54
N HIS A 31 9.64 -9.52 0.57
CA HIS A 31 9.08 -9.02 -0.68
C HIS A 31 9.83 -9.68 -1.85
N GLN A 32 9.08 -10.26 -2.81
CA GLN A 32 9.64 -11.09 -3.88
C GLN A 32 10.61 -10.32 -4.78
N TYR A 33 10.32 -9.05 -5.06
CA TYR A 33 11.04 -8.26 -6.06
C TYR A 33 12.07 -7.30 -5.47
N LEU A 34 11.91 -6.90 -4.20
CA LEU A 34 12.87 -6.00 -3.55
C LEU A 34 14.16 -6.73 -3.14
N LYS A 35 15.28 -6.05 -3.24
CA LYS A 35 16.58 -6.59 -2.80
C LYS A 35 16.57 -6.87 -1.30
N THR A 36 17.28 -7.93 -0.89
CA THR A 36 17.53 -8.22 0.53
C THR A 36 18.22 -7.02 1.18
N GLY A 37 17.78 -6.65 2.38
CA GLY A 37 18.28 -5.46 3.10
C GLY A 37 17.60 -4.15 2.74
N THR A 38 16.74 -4.11 1.72
CA THR A 38 15.93 -2.92 1.41
C THR A 38 15.03 -2.57 2.58
N LEU A 39 15.02 -1.28 2.96
CA LEU A 39 14.10 -0.76 3.97
C LEU A 39 12.73 -0.54 3.34
N VAL A 40 11.72 -1.07 4.01
CA VAL A 40 10.32 -0.96 3.58
C VAL A 40 9.51 -0.41 4.74
N LYS A 41 8.82 0.70 4.51
CA LYS A 41 7.76 1.19 5.39
C LYS A 41 6.47 0.49 5.01
N ILE A 42 5.85 -0.16 5.96
CA ILE A 42 4.53 -0.73 5.82
C ILE A 42 3.58 -0.04 6.79
N SER A 43 2.40 0.31 6.32
CA SER A 43 1.39 1.01 7.10
C SER A 43 0.02 0.37 6.90
N ASN A 44 -0.75 0.35 7.99
CA ASN A 44 -2.16 -0.02 7.93
C ASN A 44 -2.96 1.24 7.57
N PRO A 45 -3.60 1.30 6.40
CA PRO A 45 -4.32 2.50 5.96
C PRO A 45 -5.48 2.89 6.89
N LYS A 46 -6.07 1.93 7.63
CA LYS A 46 -7.21 2.17 8.52
C LYS A 46 -6.84 2.95 9.79
N ASN A 47 -5.77 2.55 10.47
CA ASN A 47 -5.39 3.13 11.77
C ASN A 47 -4.14 4.01 11.69
N LYS A 48 -3.52 4.12 10.48
CA LYS A 48 -2.30 4.86 10.20
C LYS A 48 -1.05 4.35 10.98
N GLU A 49 -1.17 3.21 11.68
CA GLU A 49 0.00 2.58 12.31
C GLU A 49 0.98 2.12 11.24
N SER A 50 2.26 2.39 11.47
CA SER A 50 3.31 2.07 10.52
C SER A 50 4.56 1.53 11.19
N ILE A 51 5.32 0.72 10.45
CA ILE A 51 6.61 0.18 10.88
C ILE A 51 7.57 0.14 9.69
N VAL A 52 8.85 0.35 9.97
CA VAL A 52 9.92 0.23 8.98
C VAL A 52 10.72 -1.02 9.28
N LEU A 53 10.78 -1.93 8.33
CA LEU A 53 11.51 -3.19 8.44
C LEU A 53 12.41 -3.40 7.22
N LYS A 54 13.44 -4.23 7.40
CA LYS A 54 14.30 -4.67 6.29
C LYS A 54 13.67 -5.88 5.62
N ASN A 55 13.67 -5.91 4.28
CA ASN A 55 13.40 -7.13 3.53
C ASN A 55 14.48 -8.18 3.86
N ILE A 56 14.10 -9.24 4.58
CA ILE A 56 15.09 -10.22 5.07
C ILE A 56 15.62 -11.11 3.96
N LYS A 57 14.75 -11.54 3.06
CA LYS A 57 15.05 -12.39 1.91
C LYS A 57 13.90 -12.35 0.89
N ARG A 58 14.16 -12.84 -0.32
CA ARG A 58 13.15 -12.97 -1.37
C ARG A 58 12.50 -14.35 -1.24
N ILE A 59 11.40 -14.42 -0.51
CA ILE A 59 10.60 -15.65 -0.41
C ILE A 59 9.53 -15.60 -1.50
N ARG A 60 9.31 -16.72 -2.21
CA ARG A 60 8.20 -16.85 -3.15
C ARG A 60 6.92 -17.22 -2.41
N TYR A 61 5.87 -16.52 -2.70
CA TYR A 61 4.49 -16.70 -2.23
C TYR A 61 3.52 -16.38 -3.39
N PRO A 62 2.22 -16.69 -3.32
CA PRO A 62 1.29 -16.45 -4.43
C PRO A 62 1.23 -14.97 -4.85
N ASP A 63 1.26 -14.71 -6.16
CA ASP A 63 1.41 -13.37 -6.77
C ASP A 63 0.27 -12.37 -6.44
N PHE A 64 -0.86 -12.87 -6.00
CA PHE A 64 -1.95 -12.03 -5.50
C PHE A 64 -1.51 -11.13 -4.34
N TYR A 65 -0.61 -11.63 -3.49
CA TYR A 65 -0.13 -10.90 -2.32
C TYR A 65 1.08 -10.04 -2.67
N LYS A 66 1.10 -8.82 -2.17
CA LYS A 66 2.21 -7.87 -2.44
C LYS A 66 3.39 -8.05 -1.50
N ILE A 67 3.17 -8.55 -0.30
CA ILE A 67 4.21 -8.73 0.73
C ILE A 67 3.86 -9.91 1.64
N LEU A 68 4.88 -10.63 2.09
CA LEU A 68 4.78 -11.66 3.12
C LEU A 68 5.25 -11.06 4.46
N ILE A 69 4.44 -11.20 5.50
CA ILE A 69 4.70 -10.67 6.85
C ILE A 69 4.52 -11.76 7.89
N THR A 70 5.21 -11.63 9.02
CA THR A 70 5.00 -12.50 10.18
C THR A 70 3.77 -12.07 10.98
N GLU A 71 3.26 -12.99 11.81
CA GLU A 71 2.10 -12.72 12.69
C GLU A 71 2.39 -11.57 13.67
N SER A 72 3.64 -11.45 14.17
CA SER A 72 4.07 -10.35 15.03
C SER A 72 3.92 -8.98 14.36
N VAL A 73 4.19 -8.89 13.05
CA VAL A 73 3.97 -7.67 12.27
C VAL A 73 2.49 -7.37 12.12
N ALA A 74 1.68 -8.40 11.80
CA ALA A 74 0.24 -8.24 11.67
C ALA A 74 -0.42 -7.75 12.97
N LYS A 75 0.00 -8.30 14.12
CA LYS A 75 -0.44 -7.88 15.45
C LYS A 75 -0.03 -6.43 15.75
N LYS A 76 1.23 -6.05 15.45
CA LYS A 76 1.75 -4.70 15.69
C LYS A 76 0.99 -3.64 14.92
N LEU A 77 0.62 -3.92 13.68
CA LEU A 77 -0.15 -3.04 12.81
C LEU A 77 -1.66 -3.15 13.00
N LYS A 78 -2.12 -4.01 13.91
CA LYS A 78 -3.55 -4.31 14.16
C LYS A 78 -4.32 -4.60 12.87
N LEU A 79 -3.73 -5.46 12.03
CA LEU A 79 -4.34 -5.82 10.76
C LEU A 79 -5.55 -6.73 10.95
N ASN A 80 -6.56 -6.53 10.13
CA ASN A 80 -7.63 -7.51 10.00
C ASN A 80 -7.09 -8.78 9.32
N LYS A 81 -7.17 -9.93 9.99
CA LYS A 81 -6.67 -11.21 9.44
C LYS A 81 -7.44 -11.67 8.21
N GLU A 82 -8.71 -11.29 8.09
CA GLU A 82 -9.53 -11.64 6.93
C GLU A 82 -9.19 -10.81 5.69
N LEU A 83 -8.82 -9.53 5.88
CA LEU A 83 -8.45 -8.60 4.82
C LEU A 83 -7.23 -7.77 5.24
N PRO A 84 -6.02 -8.36 5.24
CA PRO A 84 -4.79 -7.69 5.69
C PRO A 84 -4.26 -6.73 4.62
N LEU A 85 -4.93 -5.59 4.44
CA LEU A 85 -4.53 -4.54 3.51
C LEU A 85 -3.41 -3.69 4.12
N LEU A 86 -2.38 -3.44 3.32
CA LEU A 86 -1.21 -2.63 3.68
C LEU A 86 -0.87 -1.64 2.58
N GLU A 87 -0.40 -0.48 3.00
CA GLU A 87 0.39 0.40 2.15
C GLU A 87 1.87 0.05 2.30
N ILE A 88 2.58 -0.06 1.17
CA ILE A 88 3.97 -0.51 1.08
C ILE A 88 4.79 0.56 0.38
N ILE A 89 5.80 1.10 1.05
CA ILE A 89 6.68 2.14 0.53
C ILE A 89 8.13 1.68 0.69
N GLU A 90 8.84 1.56 -0.43
CA GLU A 90 10.29 1.36 -0.41
C GLU A 90 11.00 2.63 0.03
N ILE A 91 11.84 2.54 1.06
CA ILE A 91 12.69 3.64 1.49
C ILE A 91 14.02 3.55 0.76
N LYS A 92 14.20 4.37 -0.27
CA LYS A 92 15.46 4.49 -1.00
C LYS A 92 16.44 5.32 -0.17
N LYS A 93 17.61 4.74 0.15
CA LYS A 93 18.71 5.52 0.71
C LYS A 93 19.24 6.44 -0.39
N ASN A 94 19.08 7.73 -0.24
CA ASN A 94 19.71 8.70 -1.11
C ASN A 94 21.24 8.65 -0.87
N LYS A 95 21.98 8.00 -1.74
CA LYS A 95 23.45 7.91 -1.64
C LYS A 95 24.15 9.22 -2.03
N SER A 96 23.42 10.21 -2.53
CA SER A 96 23.97 11.42 -3.14
C SER A 96 24.11 12.61 -2.21
N PHE A 97 23.69 12.52 -0.96
CA PHE A 97 23.87 13.60 -0.01
C PHE A 97 24.73 13.17 1.18
N ILE A 98 26.01 12.87 0.91
CA ILE A 98 27.06 13.10 1.92
C ILE A 98 27.40 14.57 1.75
N ALA A 99 26.81 15.44 2.57
CA ALA A 99 27.37 16.76 2.76
C ALA A 99 28.80 16.53 3.27
N ALA A 100 29.78 16.63 2.39
CA ALA A 100 31.17 16.74 2.82
C ALA A 100 31.18 17.92 3.80
N LYS A 101 31.62 17.69 5.05
CA LYS A 101 31.79 18.74 6.01
C LYS A 101 32.62 19.83 5.34
N ALA A 102 31.97 20.90 4.92
CA ALA A 102 32.65 22.05 4.37
C ALA A 102 33.67 22.49 5.40
N LYS A 103 34.93 22.56 5.04
CA LYS A 103 35.96 23.13 5.91
C LYS A 103 35.59 24.61 6.12
N ILE A 104 34.97 24.89 7.27
CA ILE A 104 34.68 26.24 7.67
C ILE A 104 36.00 26.92 7.97
N TYR A 105 36.43 27.84 7.10
CA TYR A 105 37.63 28.62 7.30
C TYR A 105 37.45 29.48 8.54
N SER A 106 38.53 29.64 9.33
CA SER A 106 38.54 30.34 10.60
C SER A 106 38.07 31.82 10.53
N LYS A 107 38.00 32.40 9.33
CA LYS A 107 37.42 33.74 9.10
C LYS A 107 35.88 33.77 9.13
N GLU A 108 35.22 32.65 8.81
CA GLU A 108 33.74 32.55 8.83
C GLU A 108 33.18 32.32 10.25
N LYS A 109 34.03 31.92 11.20
CA LYS A 109 33.64 31.77 12.62
C LYS A 109 33.39 33.10 13.34
N LYS A 110 33.72 34.23 12.70
CA LYS A 110 33.59 35.59 13.29
C LYS A 110 32.35 36.36 12.87
N ILE A 111 31.47 35.78 12.11
CA ILE A 111 30.19 36.40 11.79
C ILE A 111 29.27 36.23 13.01
N PRO A 112 28.94 37.33 13.73
CA PRO A 112 28.07 37.20 14.87
C PRO A 112 26.69 36.73 14.43
N SER A 113 26.17 35.72 15.08
CA SER A 113 24.83 35.16 14.91
C SER A 113 23.77 36.14 15.43
N LYS A 114 23.67 37.33 14.81
CA LYS A 114 22.60 38.29 15.03
C LYS A 114 21.72 38.41 13.82
N ALA A 115 21.17 37.28 13.38
CA ALA A 115 19.96 37.32 12.59
C ALA A 115 18.77 37.34 13.55
N PRO A 116 17.83 38.31 13.45
CA PRO A 116 16.63 38.28 14.27
C PRO A 116 15.82 37.05 13.89
N VAL A 117 15.77 36.06 14.76
CA VAL A 117 14.87 34.92 14.62
C VAL A 117 13.48 35.44 14.94
N ALA A 118 12.70 35.78 13.94
CA ALA A 118 11.28 35.99 14.11
C ALA A 118 10.67 34.67 14.59
N THR A 119 10.24 34.64 15.84
CA THR A 119 9.50 33.53 16.42
C THR A 119 8.17 33.40 15.69
N VAL A 120 8.07 32.49 14.76
CA VAL A 120 6.77 32.09 14.16
C VAL A 120 6.05 31.29 15.23
N GLN A 121 5.04 31.88 15.86
CA GLN A 121 4.10 31.13 16.67
C GLN A 121 3.27 30.22 15.78
N ILE A 122 3.57 28.94 15.83
CA ILE A 122 2.74 27.90 15.23
C ILE A 122 1.51 27.76 16.12
N SER A 123 0.42 28.44 15.77
CA SER A 123 -0.88 28.19 16.38
C SER A 123 -1.36 26.80 15.99
N ASN A 124 -1.49 25.93 17.00
CA ASN A 124 -2.07 24.59 16.85
C ASN A 124 -3.53 24.70 16.37
N ILE A 125 -3.74 24.60 15.07
CA ILE A 125 -5.07 24.39 14.48
C ILE A 125 -5.35 22.88 14.52
N SER A 126 -5.68 22.36 15.69
CA SER A 126 -6.16 20.99 15.84
C SER A 126 -7.21 20.89 16.94
N LYS A 127 -8.33 21.60 16.72
CA LYS A 127 -9.59 21.26 17.39
C LYS A 127 -10.63 20.90 16.34
N ASN A 128 -10.39 19.83 15.60
CA ASN A 128 -11.44 19.16 14.87
C ASN A 128 -12.16 18.22 15.81
N LYS A 129 -13.39 18.59 16.18
CA LYS A 129 -14.36 17.77 16.88
C LYS A 129 -14.48 16.45 16.13
N LYS A 130 -14.11 15.34 16.77
CA LYS A 130 -14.39 13.99 16.30
C LYS A 130 -15.91 13.85 16.16
N LYS A 131 -16.43 13.96 14.94
CA LYS A 131 -17.75 13.41 14.62
C LYS A 131 -17.66 11.91 14.87
N LYS A 132 -18.50 11.39 15.77
CA LYS A 132 -18.75 9.96 15.91
C LYS A 132 -19.38 9.50 14.59
N THR A 133 -18.57 9.03 13.67
CA THR A 133 -19.02 8.29 12.50
C THR A 133 -19.26 6.86 12.95
N ASN A 134 -20.44 6.34 12.67
CA ASN A 134 -20.71 4.91 12.73
C ASN A 134 -19.58 4.17 12.00
N PRO A 135 -19.18 2.95 12.46
CA PRO A 135 -18.14 2.20 11.76
C PRO A 135 -18.63 1.92 10.34
N LYS A 136 -18.18 2.71 9.38
CA LYS A 136 -18.35 2.39 7.97
C LYS A 136 -17.65 1.07 7.74
N ILE A 137 -18.35 0.09 7.22
CA ILE A 137 -17.77 -1.15 6.72
C ILE A 137 -16.77 -0.71 5.65
N ASP A 138 -15.49 -1.00 5.88
CA ASP A 138 -14.44 -0.62 4.94
C ASP A 138 -14.69 -1.30 3.60
N GLU A 139 -15.01 -0.49 2.63
CA GLU A 139 -15.26 -0.95 1.27
C GLU A 139 -13.93 -1.03 0.53
N ILE A 140 -13.50 -2.25 0.20
CA ILE A 140 -12.27 -2.50 -0.56
C ILE A 140 -12.62 -2.61 -2.04
N PHE A 141 -11.82 -1.94 -2.87
CA PHE A 141 -11.98 -1.91 -4.33
C PHE A 141 -10.69 -2.35 -5.02
N ILE A 142 -10.85 -2.94 -6.21
CA ILE A 142 -9.76 -3.12 -7.17
C ILE A 142 -9.81 -1.94 -8.14
N HIS A 143 -8.72 -1.19 -8.24
CA HIS A 143 -8.49 -0.21 -9.28
C HIS A 143 -7.97 -0.92 -10.53
N ILE A 144 -8.65 -0.73 -11.66
CA ILE A 144 -8.31 -1.39 -12.92
C ILE A 144 -7.52 -0.46 -13.83
N ALA A 145 -8.02 0.76 -14.04
CA ALA A 145 -7.37 1.75 -14.89
C ALA A 145 -7.86 3.16 -14.60
N THR A 146 -7.04 4.16 -14.94
CA THR A 146 -7.39 5.59 -14.89
C THR A 146 -7.34 6.18 -16.29
N PHE A 147 -8.34 7.01 -16.63
CA PHE A 147 -8.47 7.69 -17.91
C PHE A 147 -8.74 9.18 -17.74
N TYR A 148 -8.33 9.96 -18.71
CA TYR A 148 -8.68 11.39 -18.78
C TYR A 148 -10.10 11.63 -19.34
N SER A 149 -10.67 10.64 -20.05
CA SER A 149 -11.98 10.72 -20.68
C SER A 149 -12.94 9.69 -20.08
N THR A 150 -14.13 10.14 -19.74
CA THR A 150 -15.22 9.27 -19.28
C THR A 150 -15.65 8.27 -20.36
N ASN A 151 -15.66 8.69 -21.63
CA ASN A 151 -16.03 7.81 -22.74
C ASN A 151 -15.10 6.61 -22.86
N THR A 152 -13.78 6.83 -22.68
CA THR A 152 -12.77 5.74 -22.71
C THR A 152 -12.98 4.77 -21.53
N ALA A 153 -13.31 5.29 -20.34
CA ALA A 153 -13.62 4.47 -19.19
C ALA A 153 -14.88 3.63 -19.41
N GLU A 154 -15.92 4.19 -20.03
CA GLU A 154 -17.14 3.46 -20.39
C GLU A 154 -16.87 2.38 -21.43
N PHE A 155 -16.04 2.68 -22.42
CA PHE A 155 -15.63 1.69 -23.43
C PHE A 155 -14.92 0.51 -22.77
N LEU A 156 -13.94 0.78 -21.89
CA LEU A 156 -13.27 -0.31 -21.14
C LEU A 156 -14.26 -1.09 -20.28
N LYS A 157 -15.17 -0.41 -19.58
CA LYS A 157 -16.21 -1.08 -18.78
C LYS A 157 -17.06 -2.05 -19.62
N LYS A 158 -17.54 -1.60 -20.78
CA LYS A 158 -18.33 -2.44 -21.71
C LYS A 158 -17.52 -3.65 -22.19
N ARG A 159 -16.24 -3.44 -22.51
CA ARG A 159 -15.34 -4.50 -22.95
C ARG A 159 -15.10 -5.55 -21.85
N ILE A 160 -14.84 -5.13 -20.62
CA ILE A 160 -14.71 -6.04 -19.47
C ILE A 160 -15.96 -6.87 -19.27
N ILE A 161 -17.14 -6.26 -19.37
CA ILE A 161 -18.43 -6.94 -19.22
C ILE A 161 -18.66 -7.98 -20.31
N SER A 162 -18.29 -7.68 -21.55
CA SER A 162 -18.49 -8.60 -22.70
C SER A 162 -17.50 -9.76 -22.71
N GLU A 163 -16.25 -9.51 -22.30
CA GLU A 163 -15.17 -10.46 -22.51
C GLU A 163 -14.83 -11.30 -21.26
N ILE A 164 -15.03 -10.75 -20.05
CA ILE A 164 -14.75 -11.50 -18.82
C ILE A 164 -16.02 -12.15 -18.27
N LYS A 165 -16.20 -13.43 -18.59
CA LYS A 165 -17.33 -14.23 -18.09
C LYS A 165 -17.25 -14.37 -16.55
N ASN A 166 -18.42 -14.38 -15.91
CA ASN A 166 -18.56 -14.57 -14.46
C ASN A 166 -17.93 -13.47 -13.58
N LEU A 167 -17.67 -12.29 -14.12
CA LEU A 167 -17.38 -11.12 -13.30
C LEU A 167 -18.68 -10.50 -12.80
N ASN A 168 -18.70 -10.06 -11.53
CA ASN A 168 -19.92 -9.40 -11.02
C ASN A 168 -20.05 -7.98 -11.60
N GLN A 169 -20.81 -7.88 -12.69
CA GLN A 169 -21.00 -6.63 -13.45
C GLN A 169 -21.53 -5.47 -12.59
N LYS A 170 -22.35 -5.79 -11.56
CA LYS A 170 -22.92 -4.77 -10.65
C LYS A 170 -21.84 -4.10 -9.79
N LYS A 171 -20.71 -4.75 -9.60
CA LYS A 171 -19.55 -4.23 -8.86
C LYS A 171 -18.63 -3.36 -9.70
N LEU A 172 -18.72 -3.43 -11.05
CA LEU A 172 -17.89 -2.66 -11.95
C LEU A 172 -18.43 -1.24 -12.09
N LYS A 173 -17.71 -0.29 -11.53
CA LYS A 173 -18.11 1.13 -11.44
C LYS A 173 -17.11 2.04 -12.14
N ILE A 174 -17.60 3.19 -12.56
CA ILE A 174 -16.80 4.31 -13.03
C ILE A 174 -16.89 5.41 -11.99
N GLN A 175 -15.76 5.89 -11.52
CA GLN A 175 -15.68 6.95 -10.51
C GLN A 175 -14.88 8.13 -11.06
N LYS A 176 -15.44 9.32 -11.04
CA LYS A 176 -14.69 10.55 -11.30
C LYS A 176 -13.92 10.94 -10.04
N VAL A 177 -12.61 11.03 -10.15
CA VAL A 177 -11.72 11.46 -9.06
C VAL A 177 -11.49 12.96 -9.14
N SER A 178 -11.37 13.49 -10.34
CA SER A 178 -11.23 14.92 -10.62
C SER A 178 -11.89 15.27 -11.96
N ASN A 179 -11.87 16.56 -12.32
CA ASN A 179 -12.39 17.01 -13.62
C ASN A 179 -11.61 16.40 -14.81
N LYS A 180 -10.41 15.88 -14.59
CA LYS A 180 -9.53 15.32 -15.62
C LYS A 180 -9.22 13.83 -15.43
N GLU A 181 -9.76 13.19 -14.36
CA GLU A 181 -9.43 11.81 -14.06
C GLU A 181 -10.69 11.00 -13.75
N THR A 182 -10.85 9.92 -14.50
CA THR A 182 -11.93 8.95 -14.36
C THR A 182 -11.33 7.57 -14.17
N GLN A 183 -11.72 6.90 -13.10
CA GLN A 183 -11.23 5.56 -12.75
C GLN A 183 -12.28 4.50 -13.03
N VAL A 184 -11.82 3.34 -13.49
CA VAL A 184 -12.60 2.11 -13.57
C VAL A 184 -12.23 1.25 -12.38
N ILE A 185 -13.19 0.98 -11.51
CA ILE A 185 -13.01 0.26 -10.23
C ILE A 185 -14.00 -0.90 -10.13
N LEU A 186 -13.58 -1.94 -9.42
CA LEU A 186 -14.40 -3.11 -9.15
C LEU A 186 -14.54 -3.31 -7.64
N GLY A 187 -15.77 -3.34 -7.15
CA GLY A 187 -16.09 -3.45 -5.71
C GLY A 187 -17.45 -2.86 -5.36
N PRO A 188 -17.80 -2.79 -4.07
CA PRO A 188 -16.98 -3.10 -2.91
C PRO A 188 -16.82 -4.61 -2.63
N TYR A 189 -15.73 -4.96 -1.94
CA TYR A 189 -15.47 -6.30 -1.46
C TYR A 189 -15.39 -6.35 0.07
N THR A 190 -16.09 -7.32 0.63
CA THR A 190 -16.05 -7.63 2.06
C THR A 190 -15.39 -8.99 2.33
N SER A 191 -15.13 -9.78 1.28
CA SER A 191 -14.56 -11.12 1.35
C SER A 191 -13.28 -11.22 0.53
N MET A 192 -12.22 -11.77 1.15
CA MET A 192 -10.93 -12.03 0.52
C MET A 192 -11.06 -12.98 -0.68
N ASN A 193 -11.88 -14.03 -0.55
CA ASN A 193 -12.02 -15.02 -1.61
C ASN A 193 -12.64 -14.41 -2.87
N LEU A 194 -13.67 -13.57 -2.72
CA LEU A 194 -14.29 -12.88 -3.85
C LEU A 194 -13.32 -11.89 -4.49
N LEU A 195 -12.63 -11.10 -3.68
CA LEU A 195 -11.61 -10.15 -4.14
C LEU A 195 -10.52 -10.87 -4.94
N LYS A 196 -9.96 -11.96 -4.38
CA LYS A 196 -8.91 -12.76 -5.00
C LYS A 196 -9.36 -13.38 -6.32
N ASN A 197 -10.56 -13.95 -6.36
CA ASN A 197 -11.09 -14.56 -7.57
C ASN A 197 -11.24 -13.56 -8.71
N ASP A 198 -11.81 -12.40 -8.44
CA ASP A 198 -12.00 -11.38 -9.46
C ASP A 198 -10.67 -10.71 -9.85
N TYR A 199 -9.75 -10.52 -8.91
CA TYR A 199 -8.40 -10.06 -9.19
C TYR A 199 -7.65 -11.01 -10.14
N ILE A 200 -7.72 -12.34 -9.90
CA ILE A 200 -7.08 -13.34 -10.75
C ILE A 200 -7.70 -13.32 -12.15
N LYS A 201 -9.03 -13.22 -12.28
CA LYS A 201 -9.70 -13.13 -13.60
C LYS A 201 -9.21 -11.92 -14.39
N LEU A 202 -9.12 -10.74 -13.75
CA LEU A 202 -8.60 -9.54 -14.39
C LEU A 202 -7.14 -9.71 -14.81
N LYS A 203 -6.30 -10.30 -13.97
CA LYS A 203 -4.90 -10.63 -14.29
C LYS A 203 -4.78 -11.57 -15.49
N THR A 204 -5.56 -12.65 -15.50
CA THR A 204 -5.57 -13.64 -16.59
C THR A 204 -6.04 -13.03 -17.90
N TYR A 205 -6.94 -12.04 -17.82
CA TYR A 205 -7.41 -11.31 -19.00
C TYR A 205 -6.35 -10.35 -19.58
N GLY A 206 -5.32 -9.97 -18.80
CA GLY A 206 -4.20 -9.15 -19.27
C GLY A 206 -4.03 -7.82 -18.54
N PHE A 207 -4.78 -7.54 -17.48
CA PHE A 207 -4.52 -6.38 -16.63
C PHE A 207 -3.34 -6.65 -15.70
N GLU A 208 -2.18 -6.04 -15.99
CA GLU A 208 -0.95 -6.28 -15.21
C GLU A 208 -0.86 -5.39 -13.96
N GLU A 209 -1.33 -4.14 -14.05
CA GLU A 209 -1.24 -3.14 -12.98
C GLU A 209 -2.58 -2.98 -12.27
N LEU A 210 -2.88 -3.90 -11.36
CA LEU A 210 -4.06 -3.83 -10.51
C LEU A 210 -3.66 -3.38 -9.11
N ASP A 211 -4.29 -2.32 -8.60
CA ASP A 211 -4.13 -1.86 -7.22
C ASP A 211 -5.38 -2.14 -6.39
N ILE A 212 -5.17 -2.36 -5.08
CA ILE A 212 -6.25 -2.58 -4.13
C ILE A 212 -6.26 -1.41 -3.14
N PHE A 213 -7.41 -0.76 -2.97
CA PHE A 213 -7.54 0.40 -2.09
C PHE A 213 -8.84 0.38 -1.29
N ILE A 214 -8.88 1.18 -0.22
CA ILE A 214 -10.09 1.45 0.56
C ILE A 214 -10.63 2.81 0.10
N ASN A 215 -11.92 2.88 -0.18
CA ASN A 215 -12.59 4.16 -0.42
C ASN A 215 -12.97 4.75 0.94
N GLU A 216 -12.36 5.90 1.28
CA GLU A 216 -12.62 6.65 2.53
C GLU A 216 -13.91 7.44 2.45
#